data_3e87be2fa87e3ada43610bdc475b994a
#
_entry.id   3e87be2fa87e3ada43610bdc475b994a
#
_cell.length_a   1.000
_cell.length_b   1.000
_cell.length_c   1.000
_cell.angle_alpha   90.00
_cell.angle_beta   90.00
_cell.angle_gamma   90.00
#
_symmetry.space_group_name_H-M   'P 1'
#
loop_
_entity.id
_entity.type
_entity.pdbx_description
1 polymer ?
#
loop_
_entity_poly.entity_id
_entity_poly.type
_entity_poly.pdbx_seq_one_letter_code
_entity_poly.pdbx_strand_id
1 'polypeptide(L)'
;MASSGAGLWTYVVGLHLVTDAASGVVVTIESGSPAVTKFNTMVLQYQPTTIMAPQGQYLFASDAVATAINVKMSGSGGKLYGMVWTVASSQIVY
;
A
#
# COMPACT_ATOMS: atom_id res chain seq x y z
N MET A 1 3.94 7.06 -1.41
CA MET A 1 4.22 7.58 -0.06
C MET A 1 5.73 7.70 0.13
N ALA A 2 6.15 8.76 0.77
CA ALA A 2 7.55 8.98 1.06
C ALA A 2 8.07 7.93 2.06
N SER A 3 9.40 7.77 2.11
CA SER A 3 10.03 6.91 3.10
C SER A 3 9.82 7.49 4.50
N SER A 4 9.89 6.61 5.50
CA SER A 4 9.72 7.00 6.90
C SER A 4 10.95 7.70 7.49
N GLY A 5 12.06 7.72 6.77
CA GLY A 5 13.30 8.34 7.19
C GLY A 5 14.43 7.34 7.38
N ALA A 6 15.64 7.86 7.65
CA ALA A 6 16.84 7.03 7.76
C ALA A 6 16.71 6.03 8.91
N GLY A 7 17.03 4.78 8.66
CA GLY A 7 16.99 3.71 9.65
C GLY A 7 15.61 3.22 10.05
N LEU A 8 14.55 3.70 9.39
CA LEU A 8 13.17 3.31 9.71
C LEU A 8 12.54 2.54 8.57
N TRP A 9 11.86 1.45 8.93
CA TRP A 9 11.00 0.71 8.01
C TRP A 9 9.62 1.34 8.00
N THR A 10 8.95 1.32 6.84
CA THR A 10 7.54 1.69 6.73
C THR A 10 6.70 0.43 6.72
N TYR A 11 5.84 0.27 7.70
CA TYR A 11 4.93 -0.87 7.81
C TYR A 11 3.53 -0.41 7.45
N VAL A 12 2.91 -1.11 6.51
CA VAL A 12 1.51 -0.84 6.14
C VAL A 12 0.62 -1.71 7.01
N VAL A 13 -0.21 -1.07 7.80
CA VAL A 13 -1.09 -1.76 8.76
C VAL A 13 -2.53 -1.80 8.28
N GLY A 14 -2.89 -1.02 7.28
CA GLY A 14 -4.23 -1.05 6.74
C GLY A 14 -4.34 -0.23 5.47
N LEU A 15 -5.38 -0.52 4.68
CA LEU A 15 -5.69 0.26 3.50
C LEU A 15 -7.20 0.27 3.25
N HIS A 16 -7.65 1.35 2.63
CA HIS A 16 -9.03 1.52 2.21
C HIS A 16 -9.01 2.16 0.82
N LEU A 17 -9.49 1.45 -0.19
CA LEU A 17 -9.37 1.86 -1.58
C LEU A 17 -10.73 1.79 -2.26
N VAL A 18 -11.00 2.77 -3.11
CA VAL A 18 -12.19 2.79 -3.95
C VAL A 18 -11.81 3.40 -5.30
N THR A 19 -12.44 2.94 -6.37
CA THR A 19 -12.21 3.47 -7.71
C THR A 19 -13.52 3.86 -8.38
N ASP A 20 -13.46 4.82 -9.29
CA ASP A 20 -14.58 5.16 -10.17
C ASP A 20 -14.42 4.55 -11.56
N ALA A 21 -13.41 3.73 -11.81
CA ALA A 21 -13.19 3.09 -13.09
C ALA A 21 -14.26 2.03 -13.38
N ALA A 22 -14.91 2.13 -14.53
CA ALA A 22 -16.08 1.30 -14.87
C ALA A 22 -15.77 -0.20 -14.85
N SER A 23 -14.58 -0.60 -15.28
CA SER A 23 -14.17 -2.01 -15.32
C SER A 23 -13.36 -2.43 -14.11
N GLY A 24 -13.23 -1.56 -13.10
CA GLY A 24 -12.36 -1.83 -11.98
C GLY A 24 -10.89 -1.63 -12.32
N VAL A 25 -10.05 -1.79 -11.33
CA VAL A 25 -8.59 -1.66 -11.51
C VAL A 25 -7.88 -2.69 -10.66
N VAL A 26 -6.66 -3.06 -11.07
CA VAL A 26 -5.75 -3.82 -10.23
C VAL A 26 -4.80 -2.82 -9.57
N VAL A 27 -4.76 -2.84 -8.26
CA VAL A 27 -3.86 -1.98 -7.48
C VAL A 27 -2.65 -2.82 -7.07
N THR A 28 -1.46 -2.32 -7.40
CA THR A 28 -0.20 -2.95 -7.05
C THR A 28 0.57 -2.01 -6.14
N ILE A 29 1.02 -2.52 -5.01
CA ILE A 29 1.83 -1.75 -4.07
C ILE A 29 3.24 -2.30 -4.09
N GLU A 30 4.21 -1.43 -4.37
CA GLU A 30 5.60 -1.78 -4.58
C GLU A 30 6.50 -0.99 -3.64
N SER A 31 7.69 -1.52 -3.40
CA SER A 31 8.72 -0.83 -2.64
C SER A 31 10.09 -1.26 -3.16
N GLY A 32 11.05 -0.35 -3.09
CA GLY A 32 12.42 -0.64 -3.45
C GLY A 32 12.83 -0.15 -4.83
N SER A 33 14.12 -0.30 -5.12
CA SER A 33 14.72 0.04 -6.41
C SER A 33 15.78 -1.02 -6.75
N PRO A 34 15.51 -1.98 -7.66
CA PRO A 34 14.27 -2.10 -8.45
C PRO A 34 13.03 -2.39 -7.60
N ALA A 35 11.87 -2.00 -8.11
CA ALA A 35 10.64 -2.14 -7.37
C ALA A 35 10.26 -3.60 -7.15
N VAL A 36 9.88 -3.93 -5.91
CA VAL A 36 9.41 -5.27 -5.53
C VAL A 36 7.95 -5.17 -5.18
N THR A 37 7.11 -6.00 -5.78
CA THR A 37 5.69 -6.04 -5.48
C THR A 37 5.47 -6.61 -4.09
N LYS A 38 4.82 -5.84 -3.23
CA LYS A 38 4.50 -6.26 -1.86
C LYS A 38 3.05 -6.69 -1.72
N PHE A 39 2.15 -6.16 -2.53
CA PHE A 39 0.73 -6.43 -2.40
C PHE A 39 0.01 -6.13 -3.71
N ASN A 40 -0.98 -6.97 -4.04
CA ASN A 40 -1.86 -6.79 -5.19
C ASN A 40 -3.30 -6.99 -4.75
N THR A 41 -4.22 -6.17 -5.28
CA THR A 41 -5.64 -6.41 -5.08
C THR A 41 -6.43 -5.81 -6.25
N MET A 42 -7.61 -6.37 -6.51
CA MET A 42 -8.54 -5.81 -7.47
C MET A 42 -9.57 -4.96 -6.73
N VAL A 43 -9.79 -3.74 -7.22
CA VAL A 43 -10.78 -2.82 -6.69
C VAL A 43 -11.86 -2.62 -7.75
N LEU A 44 -13.11 -2.90 -7.41
CA LEU A 44 -14.24 -2.79 -8.33
C LEU A 44 -14.85 -1.39 -8.22
N GLN A 45 -15.54 -0.98 -9.31
CA GLN A 45 -16.15 0.34 -9.37
C GLN A 45 -17.11 0.56 -8.19
N TYR A 46 -16.90 1.65 -7.47
CA TYR A 46 -17.73 2.08 -6.32
C TYR A 46 -17.85 1.04 -5.21
N GLN A 47 -16.98 0.04 -5.18
CA GLN A 47 -16.97 -0.97 -4.13
C GLN A 47 -15.70 -0.82 -3.29
N PRO A 48 -15.80 -0.25 -2.10
CA PRO A 48 -14.61 -0.05 -1.25
C PRO A 48 -13.95 -1.37 -0.87
N THR A 49 -12.63 -1.38 -0.92
CA THR A 49 -11.82 -2.49 -0.44
C THR A 49 -11.08 -2.02 0.80
N THR A 50 -11.37 -2.67 1.93
CA THR A 50 -10.75 -2.33 3.21
C THR A 50 -10.06 -3.56 3.78
N ILE A 51 -8.77 -3.45 4.05
CA ILE A 51 -7.98 -4.52 4.64
C ILE A 51 -7.21 -3.93 5.80
N MET A 52 -7.33 -4.54 6.99
CA MET A 52 -6.65 -4.09 8.19
C MET A 52 -5.91 -5.25 8.83
N ALA A 53 -4.68 -5.00 9.27
CA ALA A 53 -3.92 -5.98 10.04
C ALA A 53 -4.48 -6.03 11.47
N PRO A 54 -4.40 -7.19 12.13
CA PRO A 54 -4.72 -7.25 13.56
C PRO A 54 -3.86 -6.31 14.37
N GLN A 55 -4.34 -5.92 15.55
CA GLN A 55 -3.61 -5.05 16.44
C GLN A 55 -2.22 -5.61 16.73
N GLY A 56 -1.20 -4.76 16.61
CA GLY A 56 0.19 -5.15 16.84
C GLY A 56 0.85 -5.85 15.67
N GLN A 57 0.16 -5.98 14.52
CA GLN A 57 0.70 -6.63 13.32
C GLN A 57 0.69 -5.67 12.14
N TYR A 58 1.21 -6.13 10.99
CA TYR A 58 1.22 -5.36 9.76
C TYR A 58 0.87 -6.26 8.57
N LEU A 59 0.43 -5.64 7.46
CA LEU A 59 0.14 -6.36 6.23
C LEU A 59 1.43 -6.66 5.45
N PHE A 60 2.28 -5.65 5.30
CA PHE A 60 3.59 -5.78 4.65
C PHE A 60 4.45 -4.57 5.04
N ALA A 61 5.74 -4.69 4.78
CA ALA A 61 6.72 -3.65 5.07
C ALA A 61 7.38 -3.16 3.79
N SER A 62 8.01 -1.99 3.85
CA SER A 62 8.90 -1.52 2.79
C SER A 62 10.03 -2.52 2.55
N ASP A 63 10.65 -2.46 1.37
CA ASP A 63 11.68 -3.43 0.98
C ASP A 63 12.95 -3.30 1.83
N ALA A 64 13.21 -2.10 2.34
CA ALA A 64 14.35 -1.80 3.18
C ALA A 64 14.05 -0.60 4.05
N VAL A 65 14.93 -0.28 5.00
CA VAL A 65 14.83 0.97 5.76
C VAL A 65 14.96 2.15 4.80
N ALA A 66 14.34 3.28 5.16
CA ALA A 66 14.37 4.52 4.37
C ALA A 66 13.91 4.34 2.93
N THR A 67 13.00 3.40 2.68
CA THR A 67 12.53 3.06 1.34
C THR A 67 11.05 3.42 1.21
N ALA A 68 10.69 4.11 0.13
CA ALA A 68 9.32 4.54 -0.14
C ALA A 68 8.43 3.37 -0.53
N ILE A 69 7.13 3.55 -0.32
CA ILE A 69 6.09 2.65 -0.80
C ILE A 69 5.31 3.37 -1.89
N ASN A 70 5.14 2.72 -3.03
CA ASN A 70 4.46 3.28 -4.19
C ASN A 70 3.19 2.49 -4.49
N VAL A 71 2.11 3.22 -4.75
CA VAL A 71 0.83 2.61 -5.13
C VAL A 71 0.63 2.85 -6.61
N LYS A 72 0.39 1.77 -7.36
CA LYS A 72 0.14 1.82 -8.80
C LYS A 72 -1.24 1.28 -9.10
N MET A 73 -1.87 1.85 -10.12
CA MET A 73 -3.17 1.42 -10.60
C MET A 73 -3.05 1.04 -12.07
N SER A 74 -3.55 -0.15 -12.43
CA SER A 74 -3.61 -0.56 -13.82
C SER A 74 -4.74 0.14 -14.55
N GLY A 75 -4.55 0.35 -15.84
CA GLY A 75 -5.59 0.91 -16.70
C GLY A 75 -5.64 2.43 -16.66
N SER A 76 -6.48 2.97 -17.52
CA SER A 76 -6.73 4.40 -17.65
C SER A 76 -8.24 4.63 -17.64
N GLY A 77 -8.65 5.86 -17.37
CA GLY A 77 -10.08 6.22 -17.42
C GLY A 77 -10.78 6.23 -16.09
N GLY A 78 -10.05 6.11 -15.01
CA GLY A 78 -10.61 6.22 -13.66
C GLY A 78 -9.58 6.72 -12.67
N LYS A 79 -10.04 6.97 -11.46
CA LYS A 79 -9.21 7.42 -10.35
C LYS A 79 -9.29 6.44 -9.21
N LEU A 80 -8.25 6.42 -8.40
CA LEU A 80 -8.19 5.64 -7.17
C LEU A 80 -8.24 6.60 -5.99
N TYR A 81 -9.15 6.34 -5.07
CA TYR A 81 -9.33 7.14 -3.86
C TYR A 81 -9.13 6.26 -2.64
N GLY A 82 -8.74 6.85 -1.54
CA GLY A 82 -8.66 6.13 -0.29
C GLY A 82 -7.49 6.57 0.55
N MET A 83 -7.09 5.69 1.45
CA MET A 83 -5.98 5.96 2.35
C MET A 83 -5.26 4.67 2.72
N VAL A 84 -4.00 4.83 3.10
CA VAL A 84 -3.15 3.74 3.56
C VAL A 84 -2.61 4.15 4.93
N TRP A 85 -2.81 3.31 5.94
CA TRP A 85 -2.30 3.57 7.28
C TRP A 85 -0.95 2.91 7.45
N THR A 86 0.01 3.68 7.94
CA THR A 86 1.40 3.21 8.09
C THR A 86 1.92 3.50 9.49
N VAL A 87 2.91 2.70 9.88
CA VAL A 87 3.69 2.89 11.11
C VAL A 87 5.16 2.82 10.73
N ALA A 88 5.96 3.72 11.28
CA ALA A 88 7.41 3.69 11.11
C ALA A 88 8.06 3.05 12.32
N SER A 89 9.05 2.18 12.09
CA SER A 89 9.77 1.53 13.17
C SER A 89 11.18 1.15 12.73
N SER A 90 12.13 1.20 13.65
CA SER A 90 13.48 0.72 13.42
C SER A 90 13.61 -0.79 13.60
N GLN A 91 12.56 -1.44 14.06
CA GLN A 91 12.52 -2.89 14.31
C GLN A 91 11.29 -3.49 13.65
N ILE A 92 11.36 -4.80 13.40
CA ILE A 92 10.21 -5.52 12.87
C ILE A 92 9.11 -5.55 13.93
N VAL A 93 7.91 -5.20 13.52
CA VAL A 93 6.71 -5.18 14.38
C VAL A 93 5.83 -6.35 13.99
N TYR A 94 5.45 -7.14 14.95
CA TYR A 94 4.55 -8.27 14.75
C TYR A 94 3.23 -8.02 15.44
#